data_add32e8b91421faf50a0dc9bda7aa294
#
_entry.id   add32e8b91421faf50a0dc9bda7aa294
#
_cell.length_a   1.000
_cell.length_b   1.000
_cell.length_c   1.000
_cell.angle_alpha   90.00
_cell.angle_beta   90.00
_cell.angle_gamma   90.00
#
_symmetry.space_group_name_H-M   'P 1'
#
loop_
_entity.id
_entity.type
_entity.pdbx_description
1 polymer ?
#
loop_
_entity_poly.entity_id
_entity_poly.type
_entity_poly.pdbx_seq_one_letter_code
_entity_poly.pdbx_strand_id
1 'polypeptide(L)'
;MVSVGMMSALSPFQMFWMATRRSLFLQITLMVLGCTECRPPLSCRNEAGDPVDWFIIYKLPQYRIGEIGSGVEYLYLDSSSDSWQMSKFMINSSQGAIGNTLNQLYEGKAYESNSLVYALYNDGPPVLKYIKGYGHTKGVLLFDHSQGFWLPHSIPRFPSFPDGGYLYPTSGKVNGQTALCVTFQYQQFLNIAKQLVYFYPRFYNCSVPASFLADLPQLAQLCKGSKPEPASKTSMKELVSIGGNTFLSFAKSEHLVDDIYTGWVAQALDADLLVQSWQRQGWKLPSNCSLPKHVMNIQRIQPSESVLFHSYNDHSKWCVSQTYEKQLTCLGDLNREVSQMRCGGGLICTFNPSVYNAFRRAVDWYEGC
;
A
#
# COMPACT_ATOMS: atom_id res chain seq x y z
N MET A 1 55.57 39.78 58.99
CA MET A 1 55.50 40.08 57.54
C MET A 1 54.18 39.51 57.03
N VAL A 2 53.21 40.42 56.82
CA VAL A 2 51.85 40.09 56.40
C VAL A 2 51.81 40.23 54.87
N SER A 3 51.47 39.17 54.14
CA SER A 3 51.25 39.20 52.69
C SER A 3 49.76 39.47 52.44
N VAL A 4 49.45 40.62 51.83
CA VAL A 4 48.11 40.98 51.39
C VAL A 4 47.87 40.45 50.00
N GLY A 5 46.91 39.50 49.84
CA GLY A 5 46.48 38.99 48.56
C GLY A 5 45.53 39.99 47.87
N MET A 6 45.87 40.39 46.65
CA MET A 6 45.02 41.22 45.75
C MET A 6 43.88 40.47 45.22
N MET A 7 42.62 40.83 45.56
CA MET A 7 41.42 40.43 44.80
C MET A 7 41.31 41.32 43.57
N SER A 8 41.40 40.74 42.39
CA SER A 8 41.13 41.42 41.13
C SER A 8 39.60 41.42 40.88
N ALA A 9 39.01 42.59 40.87
CA ALA A 9 37.61 42.77 40.50
C ALA A 9 37.42 42.57 38.99
N LEU A 10 36.52 41.72 38.61
CA LEU A 10 36.11 41.52 37.21
C LEU A 10 35.39 42.76 36.69
N SER A 11 35.72 43.20 35.47
CA SER A 11 35.15 44.39 34.85
C SER A 11 33.64 44.21 34.53
N PRO A 12 32.86 45.32 34.49
CA PRO A 12 31.41 45.24 34.18
C PRO A 12 31.07 44.58 32.83
N PHE A 13 32.02 44.55 31.89
CA PHE A 13 31.86 43.94 30.59
C PHE A 13 31.85 42.39 30.63
N GLN A 14 32.53 41.75 31.57
CA GLN A 14 32.53 40.31 31.72
C GLN A 14 31.26 39.77 32.38
N MET A 15 30.62 40.54 33.25
CA MET A 15 29.33 40.16 33.83
C MET A 15 28.18 40.21 32.81
N PHE A 16 28.24 41.16 31.86
CA PHE A 16 27.21 41.27 30.81
C PHE A 16 27.23 40.11 29.83
N TRP A 17 28.43 39.59 29.51
CA TRP A 17 28.58 38.42 28.62
C TRP A 17 28.13 37.11 29.26
N MET A 18 28.30 36.92 30.55
CA MET A 18 27.84 35.72 31.25
C MET A 18 26.31 35.72 31.45
N ALA A 19 25.69 36.86 31.67
CA ALA A 19 24.24 36.97 31.80
C ALA A 19 23.52 36.74 30.47
N THR A 20 24.04 37.22 29.35
CA THR A 20 23.47 37.01 28.01
C THR A 20 23.62 35.55 27.53
N ARG A 21 24.75 34.89 27.84
CA ARG A 21 24.88 33.45 27.51
C ARG A 21 23.94 32.56 28.31
N ARG A 22 23.70 32.83 29.60
CA ARG A 22 22.72 32.08 30.39
C ARG A 22 21.28 32.29 29.92
N SER A 23 20.91 33.48 29.49
CA SER A 23 19.58 33.79 28.98
C SER A 23 19.35 33.11 27.60
N LEU A 24 20.37 33.08 26.74
CA LEU A 24 20.27 32.43 25.43
C LEU A 24 20.19 30.90 25.56
N PHE A 25 20.95 30.29 26.48
CA PHE A 25 20.86 28.88 26.78
C PHE A 25 19.51 28.47 27.37
N LEU A 26 18.92 29.31 28.25
CA LEU A 26 17.59 29.04 28.79
C LEU A 26 16.49 29.18 27.74
N GLN A 27 16.59 30.11 26.80
CA GLN A 27 15.64 30.24 25.70
C GLN A 27 15.76 29.13 24.69
N ILE A 28 16.96 28.61 24.37
CA ILE A 28 17.17 27.45 23.49
C ILE A 28 16.66 26.16 24.17
N THR A 29 16.87 26.01 25.48
CA THR A 29 16.36 24.84 26.23
C THR A 29 14.83 24.88 26.38
N LEU A 30 14.21 26.06 26.49
CA LEU A 30 12.74 26.21 26.52
C LEU A 30 12.12 25.98 25.14
N MET A 31 12.79 26.28 24.03
CA MET A 31 12.30 25.92 22.67
C MET A 31 12.38 24.42 22.38
N VAL A 32 13.29 23.69 23.02
CA VAL A 32 13.37 22.21 22.87
C VAL A 32 12.37 21.49 23.78
N LEU A 33 11.91 22.09 24.85
CA LEU A 33 10.93 21.51 25.79
C LEU A 33 9.46 21.75 25.39
N GLY A 34 9.19 22.49 24.30
CA GLY A 34 7.83 22.81 23.84
C GLY A 34 7.27 21.79 22.79
N CYS A 35 8.02 20.77 22.41
CA CYS A 35 7.53 19.75 21.49
C CYS A 35 7.01 18.55 22.29
N THR A 36 5.87 18.75 22.99
CA THR A 36 5.10 17.64 23.54
C THR A 36 4.59 16.80 22.39
N GLU A 37 5.13 15.57 22.26
CA GLU A 37 4.64 14.47 21.41
C GLU A 37 4.39 14.83 19.95
N CYS A 38 5.44 15.23 19.21
CA CYS A 38 5.40 15.15 17.75
C CYS A 38 5.41 13.68 17.36
N ARG A 39 4.23 13.08 17.23
CA ARG A 39 4.13 11.76 16.55
C ARG A 39 4.76 11.91 15.18
N PRO A 40 5.64 10.99 14.78
CA PRO A 40 6.17 11.02 13.42
C PRO A 40 5.00 10.95 12.42
N PRO A 41 5.07 11.70 11.31
CA PRO A 41 3.99 11.74 10.32
C PRO A 41 3.58 10.34 9.88
N LEU A 42 2.27 10.10 9.72
CA LEU A 42 1.75 8.83 9.22
C LEU A 42 2.23 8.61 7.78
N SER A 43 2.85 7.46 7.51
CA SER A 43 3.44 7.16 6.21
C SER A 43 3.63 5.66 6.00
N CYS A 44 3.87 5.24 4.77
CA CYS A 44 4.52 3.97 4.53
C CYS A 44 5.89 3.96 5.23
N ARG A 45 6.27 2.81 5.80
CA ARG A 45 7.55 2.63 6.49
C ARG A 45 8.38 1.57 5.76
N ASN A 46 9.65 1.86 5.59
CA ASN A 46 10.59 0.91 5.01
C ASN A 46 10.93 -0.24 6.00
N GLU A 47 11.85 -1.11 5.60
CA GLU A 47 12.29 -2.24 6.41
C GLU A 47 13.00 -1.82 7.72
N ALA A 48 13.56 -0.61 7.77
CA ALA A 48 14.18 -0.04 8.97
C ALA A 48 13.20 0.74 9.86
N GLY A 49 11.97 1.01 9.36
CA GLY A 49 10.95 1.80 10.05
C GLY A 49 10.96 3.28 9.67
N ASP A 50 11.81 3.71 8.73
CA ASP A 50 11.85 5.09 8.24
C ASP A 50 10.69 5.38 7.29
N PRO A 51 10.19 6.64 7.23
CA PRO A 51 9.20 7.06 6.26
C PRO A 51 9.69 6.89 4.83
N VAL A 52 8.81 6.36 3.95
CA VAL A 52 9.08 6.29 2.51
C VAL A 52 7.87 6.76 1.72
N ASP A 53 8.11 7.22 0.49
CA ASP A 53 7.06 7.68 -0.42
C ASP A 53 6.12 6.54 -0.80
N TRP A 54 6.70 5.41 -1.22
CA TRP A 54 5.99 4.17 -1.51
C TRP A 54 6.91 2.97 -1.33
N PHE A 55 6.31 1.81 -1.11
CA PHE A 55 6.98 0.52 -1.24
C PHE A 55 6.05 -0.54 -1.84
N ILE A 56 6.64 -1.56 -2.43
CA ILE A 56 5.96 -2.76 -2.92
C ILE A 56 6.63 -3.97 -2.29
N ILE A 57 5.82 -4.94 -1.88
CA ILE A 57 6.31 -6.27 -1.53
C ILE A 57 5.77 -7.32 -2.48
N TYR A 58 6.56 -8.33 -2.74
CA TYR A 58 6.16 -9.56 -3.40
C TYR A 58 6.44 -10.73 -2.45
N LYS A 59 5.42 -11.18 -1.71
CA LYS A 59 5.52 -12.34 -0.82
C LYS A 59 5.54 -13.59 -1.67
N LEU A 60 6.56 -14.41 -1.52
CA LEU A 60 6.82 -15.60 -2.34
C LEU A 60 5.87 -16.75 -1.96
N PRO A 61 5.43 -17.57 -2.92
CA PRO A 61 4.62 -18.74 -2.62
C PRO A 61 5.43 -19.79 -1.87
N GLN A 62 4.74 -20.67 -1.15
CA GLN A 62 5.34 -21.82 -0.50
C GLN A 62 5.84 -22.85 -1.52
N TYR A 63 5.03 -23.12 -2.55
CA TYR A 63 5.37 -24.08 -3.59
C TYR A 63 6.02 -23.36 -4.78
N ARG A 64 7.28 -23.70 -5.04
CA ARG A 64 8.12 -23.17 -6.11
C ARG A 64 8.60 -24.32 -6.99
N ILE A 65 9.08 -24.04 -8.17
CA ILE A 65 9.68 -25.05 -9.03
C ILE A 65 11.06 -25.40 -8.49
N GLY A 66 11.24 -26.66 -8.12
CA GLY A 66 12.52 -27.17 -7.57
C GLY A 66 12.66 -27.04 -6.06
N GLU A 67 11.80 -26.29 -5.35
CA GLU A 67 11.89 -26.13 -3.89
C GLU A 67 10.55 -25.89 -3.20
N ILE A 68 10.54 -26.09 -1.88
CA ILE A 68 9.44 -25.70 -0.99
C ILE A 68 9.98 -24.68 -0.03
N GLY A 69 9.48 -23.43 -0.14
CA GLY A 69 9.82 -22.34 0.80
C GLY A 69 8.91 -22.33 2.03
N SER A 70 9.18 -21.40 2.95
CA SER A 70 8.34 -21.22 4.14
C SER A 70 6.99 -20.55 3.82
N GLY A 71 6.91 -19.84 2.67
CA GLY A 71 5.74 -19.06 2.26
C GLY A 71 5.53 -17.78 3.06
N VAL A 72 6.58 -17.30 3.72
CA VAL A 72 6.60 -16.02 4.45
C VAL A 72 7.75 -15.12 4.04
N GLU A 73 8.65 -15.58 3.19
CA GLU A 73 9.69 -14.77 2.56
C GLU A 73 9.06 -13.80 1.56
N TYR A 74 9.66 -12.62 1.41
CA TYR A 74 9.22 -11.66 0.43
C TYR A 74 10.36 -10.83 -0.17
N LEU A 75 10.12 -10.38 -1.38
CA LEU A 75 10.93 -9.39 -2.07
C LEU A 75 10.37 -8.00 -1.76
N TYR A 76 11.25 -7.04 -1.59
CA TYR A 76 10.97 -5.65 -1.25
C TYR A 76 11.53 -4.71 -2.30
N LEU A 77 10.76 -3.66 -2.62
CA LEU A 77 11.14 -2.56 -3.50
C LEU A 77 10.49 -1.27 -2.98
N ASP A 78 11.24 -0.18 -2.89
CA ASP A 78 10.72 1.11 -2.47
C ASP A 78 11.18 2.27 -3.37
N SER A 79 10.77 3.48 -3.03
CA SER A 79 11.10 4.70 -3.77
C SER A 79 12.59 5.04 -3.85
N SER A 80 13.44 4.36 -3.08
CA SER A 80 14.89 4.51 -3.10
C SER A 80 15.64 3.36 -3.77
N SER A 81 14.90 2.32 -4.22
CA SER A 81 15.47 1.08 -4.78
C SER A 81 15.24 1.00 -6.29
N ASP A 82 16.18 0.39 -7.01
CA ASP A 82 16.08 0.18 -8.48
C ASP A 82 15.64 -1.24 -8.87
N SER A 83 15.64 -2.18 -7.93
CA SER A 83 15.33 -3.59 -8.17
C SER A 83 14.83 -4.29 -6.91
N TRP A 84 14.21 -5.47 -7.10
CA TRP A 84 13.84 -6.34 -5.99
C TRP A 84 15.03 -6.66 -5.08
N GLN A 85 14.80 -6.56 -3.78
CA GLN A 85 15.71 -7.01 -2.74
C GLN A 85 15.01 -8.10 -1.92
N MET A 86 15.71 -9.21 -1.64
CA MET A 86 15.19 -10.20 -0.70
C MET A 86 15.20 -9.59 0.70
N SER A 87 14.03 -9.52 1.33
CA SER A 87 13.95 -9.06 2.71
C SER A 87 14.65 -10.01 3.67
N LYS A 88 15.33 -9.46 4.66
CA LYS A 88 15.84 -10.22 5.81
C LYS A 88 14.75 -10.53 6.85
N PHE A 89 13.59 -9.88 6.75
CA PHE A 89 12.43 -10.12 7.59
C PHE A 89 11.45 -11.07 6.91
N MET A 90 10.61 -11.69 7.70
CA MET A 90 9.51 -12.52 7.25
C MET A 90 8.20 -11.76 7.40
N ILE A 91 7.27 -11.89 6.43
CA ILE A 91 6.00 -11.13 6.45
C ILE A 91 5.12 -11.43 7.68
N ASN A 92 5.33 -12.55 8.34
CA ASN A 92 4.62 -12.93 9.56
C ASN A 92 5.24 -12.36 10.85
N SER A 93 6.29 -11.55 10.72
CA SER A 93 6.87 -10.75 11.81
C SER A 93 6.23 -9.36 11.83
N SER A 94 6.14 -8.75 13.01
CA SER A 94 5.79 -7.33 13.17
C SER A 94 6.92 -6.38 12.74
N GLN A 95 8.08 -6.92 12.40
CA GLN A 95 9.20 -6.18 11.80
C GLN A 95 9.10 -6.20 10.27
N GLY A 96 9.88 -5.34 9.63
CA GLY A 96 9.85 -5.16 8.18
C GLY A 96 8.77 -4.18 7.73
N ALA A 97 8.72 -3.89 6.43
CA ALA A 97 7.97 -2.75 5.90
C ALA A 97 6.46 -2.78 6.24
N ILE A 98 5.80 -3.92 6.08
CA ILE A 98 4.36 -4.04 6.42
C ILE A 98 4.13 -3.93 7.93
N GLY A 99 4.95 -4.62 8.73
CA GLY A 99 4.84 -4.57 10.18
C GLY A 99 5.03 -3.14 10.69
N ASN A 100 6.13 -2.48 10.31
CA ASN A 100 6.45 -1.11 10.67
C ASN A 100 5.34 -0.13 10.23
N THR A 101 4.75 -0.34 9.05
CA THR A 101 3.66 0.51 8.55
C THR A 101 2.38 0.33 9.37
N LEU A 102 1.97 -0.90 9.64
CA LEU A 102 0.75 -1.21 10.38
C LEU A 102 0.87 -0.96 11.89
N ASN A 103 2.07 -1.01 12.45
CA ASN A 103 2.31 -0.67 13.85
C ASN A 103 1.85 0.76 14.20
N GLN A 104 1.85 1.69 13.23
CA GLN A 104 1.29 3.03 13.43
C GLN A 104 -0.22 3.03 13.79
N LEU A 105 -0.94 1.97 13.43
CA LEU A 105 -2.33 1.75 13.85
C LEU A 105 -2.43 0.95 15.16
N TYR A 106 -1.59 -0.06 15.32
CA TYR A 106 -1.68 -1.00 16.44
C TYR A 106 -1.07 -0.47 17.74
N GLU A 107 0.08 0.22 17.63
CA GLU A 107 0.80 0.71 18.81
C GLU A 107 0.09 1.88 19.48
N GLY A 108 0.15 1.92 20.82
CA GLY A 108 -0.44 3.00 21.61
C GLY A 108 -1.94 3.18 21.40
N LYS A 109 -2.64 2.16 20.87
CA LYS A 109 -4.09 2.18 20.56
C LYS A 109 -4.47 3.37 19.67
N ALA A 110 -3.67 3.65 18.64
CA ALA A 110 -3.93 4.74 17.72
C ALA A 110 -5.32 4.66 17.07
N TYR A 111 -5.87 3.45 16.92
CA TYR A 111 -7.23 3.21 16.41
C TYR A 111 -8.36 3.75 17.32
N GLU A 112 -8.09 4.09 18.59
CA GLU A 112 -9.03 4.76 19.50
C GLU A 112 -9.00 6.30 19.35
N SER A 113 -8.08 6.85 18.53
CA SER A 113 -7.90 8.29 18.38
C SER A 113 -9.00 8.94 17.55
N ASN A 114 -9.51 10.09 18.02
CA ASN A 114 -10.46 10.92 17.27
C ASN A 114 -9.79 11.86 16.24
N SER A 115 -8.47 11.82 16.13
CA SER A 115 -7.69 12.61 15.16
C SER A 115 -7.25 11.81 13.93
N LEU A 116 -7.59 10.51 13.87
CA LEU A 116 -7.18 9.61 12.80
C LEU A 116 -8.40 8.98 12.12
N VAL A 117 -8.34 8.89 10.81
CA VAL A 117 -9.20 7.99 10.01
C VAL A 117 -8.44 6.71 9.74
N TYR A 118 -9.07 5.58 9.99
CA TYR A 118 -8.56 4.30 9.49
C TYR A 118 -9.68 3.44 8.92
N ALA A 119 -9.32 2.57 7.99
CA ALA A 119 -10.26 1.62 7.42
C ALA A 119 -9.52 0.34 7.00
N LEU A 120 -9.96 -0.78 7.55
CA LEU A 120 -9.50 -2.12 7.22
C LEU A 120 -10.58 -2.82 6.41
N TYR A 121 -10.24 -3.22 5.18
CA TYR A 121 -11.19 -3.89 4.29
C TYR A 121 -10.61 -5.15 3.65
N ASN A 122 -11.46 -6.17 3.55
CA ASN A 122 -11.12 -7.44 2.91
C ASN A 122 -12.42 -8.17 2.55
N ASP A 123 -12.57 -8.71 1.36
CA ASP A 123 -13.73 -9.53 0.98
C ASP A 123 -13.86 -10.81 1.81
N GLY A 124 -12.72 -11.38 2.25
CA GLY A 124 -12.63 -12.45 3.23
C GLY A 124 -11.93 -11.97 4.52
N PRO A 125 -12.60 -11.24 5.43
CA PRO A 125 -11.98 -10.69 6.62
C PRO A 125 -11.44 -11.75 7.60
N PRO A 126 -10.54 -11.37 8.52
CA PRO A 126 -10.12 -12.26 9.61
C PRO A 126 -11.32 -12.77 10.41
N VAL A 127 -11.30 -14.05 10.78
CA VAL A 127 -12.30 -14.76 11.63
C VAL A 127 -13.77 -14.61 11.24
N LEU A 128 -14.12 -13.75 10.31
CA LEU A 128 -15.48 -13.52 9.85
C LEU A 128 -15.84 -14.42 8.66
N LYS A 129 -17.14 -14.74 8.53
CA LYS A 129 -17.65 -15.49 7.37
C LYS A 129 -17.58 -14.63 6.11
N TYR A 130 -17.30 -15.26 4.97
CA TYR A 130 -17.42 -14.62 3.67
C TYR A 130 -18.88 -14.19 3.41
N ILE A 131 -19.07 -12.98 2.88
CA ILE A 131 -20.37 -12.45 2.47
C ILE A 131 -20.26 -12.04 1.00
N LYS A 132 -21.19 -12.53 0.17
CA LYS A 132 -21.31 -12.14 -1.24
C LYS A 132 -21.82 -10.69 -1.39
N GLY A 133 -21.53 -10.07 -2.52
CA GLY A 133 -22.07 -8.75 -2.88
C GLY A 133 -21.15 -7.57 -2.62
N TYR A 134 -20.03 -7.78 -1.95
CA TYR A 134 -18.95 -6.80 -1.87
C TYR A 134 -17.97 -6.96 -3.04
N GLY A 135 -17.19 -5.92 -3.32
CA GLY A 135 -16.11 -5.99 -4.29
C GLY A 135 -15.00 -6.94 -3.84
N HIS A 136 -14.26 -7.46 -4.81
CA HIS A 136 -13.11 -8.33 -4.55
C HIS A 136 -11.86 -7.48 -4.31
N THR A 137 -11.78 -6.85 -3.16
CA THR A 137 -10.74 -5.86 -2.83
C THR A 137 -10.30 -5.96 -1.38
N LYS A 138 -9.04 -5.62 -1.11
CA LYS A 138 -8.39 -5.70 0.20
C LYS A 138 -7.43 -4.55 0.40
N GLY A 139 -7.40 -4.00 1.60
CA GLY A 139 -6.43 -2.94 1.90
C GLY A 139 -6.63 -2.28 3.24
N VAL A 140 -5.77 -1.29 3.46
CA VAL A 140 -5.73 -0.45 4.67
C VAL A 140 -5.63 1.00 4.28
N LEU A 141 -6.40 1.84 4.96
CA LEU A 141 -6.22 3.28 5.00
C LEU A 141 -5.87 3.68 6.43
N LEU A 142 -4.91 4.58 6.59
CA LEU A 142 -4.62 5.26 7.85
C LEU A 142 -4.11 6.66 7.54
N PHE A 143 -4.78 7.70 8.03
CA PHE A 143 -4.39 9.08 7.77
C PHE A 143 -4.97 10.06 8.80
N ASP A 144 -4.36 11.23 8.89
CA ASP A 144 -4.84 12.39 9.63
C ASP A 144 -5.17 13.55 8.66
N HIS A 145 -5.39 14.76 9.18
CA HIS A 145 -5.64 15.96 8.35
C HIS A 145 -4.40 16.46 7.57
N SER A 146 -3.24 15.87 7.77
CA SER A 146 -2.00 16.19 7.06
C SER A 146 -1.70 15.18 5.97
N GLN A 147 -1.51 13.93 6.34
CA GLN A 147 -1.08 12.86 5.47
C GLN A 147 -1.39 11.47 6.04
N GLY A 148 -1.09 10.45 5.26
CA GLY A 148 -1.19 9.05 5.67
C GLY A 148 -0.84 8.12 4.55
N PHE A 149 -1.30 6.87 4.62
CA PHE A 149 -1.01 5.89 3.60
C PHE A 149 -2.26 5.11 3.16
N TRP A 150 -2.19 4.65 1.92
CA TRP A 150 -3.07 3.62 1.38
C TRP A 150 -2.25 2.39 1.04
N LEU A 151 -2.68 1.23 1.57
CA LEU A 151 -2.01 -0.05 1.41
C LEU A 151 -2.99 -1.09 0.84
N PRO A 152 -3.28 -1.08 -0.48
CA PRO A 152 -3.95 -2.18 -1.16
C PRO A 152 -3.04 -3.42 -1.22
N HIS A 153 -3.65 -4.60 -1.09
CA HIS A 153 -2.92 -5.87 -1.09
C HIS A 153 -3.78 -7.05 -1.58
N SER A 154 -3.15 -8.18 -1.88
CA SER A 154 -3.86 -9.40 -2.30
C SER A 154 -4.06 -10.43 -1.18
N ILE A 155 -3.57 -10.18 0.04
CA ILE A 155 -3.48 -11.15 1.14
C ILE A 155 -4.88 -11.43 1.72
N PRO A 156 -5.36 -12.69 1.75
CA PRO A 156 -6.63 -13.05 2.35
C PRO A 156 -6.57 -12.97 3.87
N ARG A 157 -7.68 -12.63 4.54
CA ARG A 157 -7.81 -12.59 6.00
C ARG A 157 -6.80 -11.71 6.73
N PHE A 158 -6.37 -10.63 6.08
CA PHE A 158 -5.37 -9.69 6.58
C PHE A 158 -5.82 -8.24 6.30
N PRO A 159 -5.38 -7.28 7.11
CA PRO A 159 -4.71 -7.42 8.40
C PRO A 159 -5.65 -7.89 9.54
N SER A 160 -5.06 -8.20 10.70
CA SER A 160 -5.81 -8.52 11.92
C SER A 160 -6.60 -7.33 12.43
N PHE A 161 -7.59 -7.58 13.31
CA PHE A 161 -8.27 -6.51 14.05
C PHE A 161 -7.25 -5.72 14.88
N PRO A 162 -7.44 -4.39 15.05
CA PRO A 162 -6.45 -3.54 15.71
C PRO A 162 -6.11 -3.94 17.16
N ASP A 163 -7.07 -4.43 17.91
CA ASP A 163 -6.91 -4.92 19.29
C ASP A 163 -6.05 -6.18 19.40
N GLY A 164 -5.96 -6.97 18.32
CA GLY A 164 -5.14 -8.18 18.24
C GLY A 164 -3.67 -7.94 17.87
N GLY A 165 -3.29 -6.70 17.52
CA GLY A 165 -1.95 -6.40 17.01
C GLY A 165 -1.65 -7.05 15.66
N TYR A 166 -0.38 -7.04 15.25
CA TYR A 166 0.05 -7.61 13.98
C TYR A 166 0.02 -9.14 13.98
N LEU A 167 -0.88 -9.72 13.19
CA LEU A 167 -0.99 -11.17 13.00
C LEU A 167 -1.12 -11.49 11.51
N TYR A 168 -0.19 -12.28 10.98
CA TYR A 168 -0.24 -12.74 9.59
C TYR A 168 -0.98 -14.08 9.50
N PRO A 169 -2.00 -14.21 8.62
CA PRO A 169 -2.83 -15.40 8.56
C PRO A 169 -2.10 -16.59 7.91
N THR A 170 -2.35 -17.80 8.39
CA THR A 170 -1.81 -19.03 7.80
C THR A 170 -2.28 -19.21 6.35
N SER A 171 -3.50 -18.77 6.01
CA SER A 171 -4.03 -18.80 4.64
C SER A 171 -3.23 -17.93 3.65
N GLY A 172 -2.47 -16.94 4.14
CA GLY A 172 -1.61 -16.11 3.32
C GLY A 172 -0.28 -16.77 2.94
N LYS A 173 0.10 -17.91 3.54
CA LYS A 173 1.40 -18.55 3.34
C LYS A 173 1.50 -19.29 2.00
N VAL A 174 0.46 -20.01 1.61
CA VAL A 174 0.52 -20.97 0.49
C VAL A 174 0.87 -20.28 -0.83
N ASN A 175 0.12 -19.26 -1.21
CA ASN A 175 0.26 -18.58 -2.50
C ASN A 175 1.11 -17.32 -2.43
N GLY A 176 1.70 -16.91 -3.56
CA GLY A 176 2.30 -15.61 -3.74
C GLY A 176 1.27 -14.49 -3.48
N GLN A 177 1.73 -13.34 -3.00
CA GLN A 177 0.91 -12.17 -2.69
C GLN A 177 1.68 -10.88 -2.98
N THR A 178 0.96 -9.81 -3.29
CA THR A 178 1.56 -8.47 -3.39
C THR A 178 0.87 -7.49 -2.46
N ALA A 179 1.61 -6.46 -2.03
CA ALA A 179 1.06 -5.27 -1.42
C ALA A 179 1.81 -4.05 -1.94
N LEU A 180 1.07 -2.97 -2.16
CA LEU A 180 1.59 -1.65 -2.51
C LEU A 180 1.22 -0.70 -1.38
N CYS A 181 2.18 0.01 -0.81
CA CYS A 181 1.93 1.11 0.12
C CYS A 181 2.33 2.41 -0.55
N VAL A 182 1.47 3.41 -0.50
CA VAL A 182 1.78 4.77 -0.99
C VAL A 182 1.40 5.79 0.06
N THR A 183 2.34 6.70 0.37
CA THR A 183 2.12 7.82 1.26
C THR A 183 1.52 8.98 0.49
N PHE A 184 0.40 9.51 0.99
CA PHE A 184 -0.34 10.59 0.35
C PHE A 184 -0.60 11.75 1.33
N GLN A 185 -0.69 12.97 0.78
CA GLN A 185 -1.27 14.10 1.48
C GLN A 185 -2.79 13.92 1.63
N TYR A 186 -3.37 14.57 2.65
CA TYR A 186 -4.79 14.46 2.99
C TYR A 186 -5.74 14.60 1.79
N GLN A 187 -5.50 15.57 0.90
CA GLN A 187 -6.35 15.85 -0.27
C GLN A 187 -6.50 14.63 -1.21
N GLN A 188 -5.51 13.75 -1.25
CA GLN A 188 -5.59 12.56 -2.09
C GLN A 188 -6.59 11.54 -1.52
N PHE A 189 -6.79 11.50 -0.20
CA PHE A 189 -7.77 10.61 0.43
C PHE A 189 -9.21 10.98 0.06
N LEU A 190 -9.50 12.22 -0.32
CA LEU A 190 -10.80 12.62 -0.87
C LEU A 190 -11.08 11.93 -2.22
N ASN A 191 -10.04 11.78 -3.06
CA ASN A 191 -10.12 11.04 -4.31
C ASN A 191 -10.18 9.53 -4.07
N ILE A 192 -9.35 9.01 -3.17
CA ILE A 192 -9.33 7.59 -2.80
C ILE A 192 -10.70 7.17 -2.25
N ALA A 193 -11.33 7.97 -1.38
CA ALA A 193 -12.66 7.69 -0.86
C ALA A 193 -13.71 7.56 -1.98
N LYS A 194 -13.63 8.41 -3.02
CA LYS A 194 -14.49 8.32 -4.20
C LYS A 194 -14.23 7.05 -5.02
N GLN A 195 -12.97 6.61 -5.15
CA GLN A 195 -12.63 5.35 -5.83
C GLN A 195 -13.18 4.14 -5.07
N LEU A 196 -13.16 4.16 -3.73
CA LEU A 196 -13.70 3.09 -2.89
C LEU A 196 -15.22 2.90 -3.05
N VAL A 197 -15.96 3.91 -3.49
CA VAL A 197 -17.40 3.75 -3.85
C VAL A 197 -17.55 2.75 -4.99
N TYR A 198 -16.70 2.80 -6.01
CA TYR A 198 -16.72 1.85 -7.13
C TYR A 198 -16.26 0.46 -6.71
N PHE A 199 -15.25 0.37 -5.84
CA PHE A 199 -14.75 -0.91 -5.32
C PHE A 199 -15.79 -1.60 -4.46
N TYR A 200 -16.61 -0.86 -3.73
CA TYR A 200 -17.52 -1.34 -2.72
C TYR A 200 -16.87 -2.36 -1.78
N PRO A 201 -15.81 -1.95 -1.04
CA PRO A 201 -15.06 -2.84 -0.16
C PRO A 201 -15.90 -3.29 1.03
N ARG A 202 -15.62 -4.49 1.53
CA ARG A 202 -16.13 -4.92 2.82
C ARG A 202 -15.24 -4.39 3.94
N PHE A 203 -15.62 -3.26 4.52
CA PHE A 203 -14.98 -2.78 5.74
C PHE A 203 -15.39 -3.68 6.91
N TYR A 204 -14.41 -4.23 7.61
CA TYR A 204 -14.65 -5.06 8.79
C TYR A 204 -14.24 -4.36 10.09
N ASN A 205 -13.42 -3.31 9.99
CA ASN A 205 -13.07 -2.41 11.07
C ASN A 205 -12.68 -1.06 10.50
N CYS A 206 -13.30 0.02 10.94
CA CYS A 206 -12.97 1.37 10.48
C CYS A 206 -13.50 2.44 11.43
N SER A 207 -12.87 3.61 11.40
CA SER A 207 -13.29 4.82 12.11
C SER A 207 -13.14 6.05 11.22
N VAL A 208 -14.20 6.84 11.13
CA VAL A 208 -14.20 8.17 10.49
C VAL A 208 -14.73 9.17 11.52
N PRO A 209 -13.85 9.84 12.30
CA PRO A 209 -14.22 10.79 13.33
C PRO A 209 -15.01 11.99 12.79
N ALA A 210 -15.75 12.68 13.67
CA ALA A 210 -16.65 13.78 13.31
C ALA A 210 -15.96 14.91 12.52
N SER A 211 -14.70 15.21 12.81
CA SER A 211 -13.91 16.24 12.10
C SER A 211 -13.67 15.95 10.62
N PHE A 212 -13.85 14.70 10.17
CA PHE A 212 -13.65 14.27 8.79
C PHE A 212 -14.96 14.07 8.00
N LEU A 213 -16.11 14.09 8.67
CA LEU A 213 -17.39 13.72 8.03
C LEU A 213 -17.81 14.66 6.91
N ALA A 214 -17.47 15.94 7.01
CA ALA A 214 -17.79 16.92 5.97
C ALA A 214 -17.06 16.61 4.65
N ASP A 215 -15.80 16.20 4.74
CA ASP A 215 -14.96 15.94 3.58
C ASP A 215 -15.09 14.50 3.04
N LEU A 216 -15.42 13.53 3.92
CA LEU A 216 -15.43 12.11 3.63
C LEU A 216 -16.80 11.43 3.85
N PRO A 217 -17.91 12.00 3.38
CA PRO A 217 -19.24 11.46 3.64
C PRO A 217 -19.43 10.05 3.05
N GLN A 218 -18.85 9.77 1.87
CA GLN A 218 -18.94 8.44 1.23
C GLN A 218 -18.14 7.37 1.99
N LEU A 219 -16.94 7.70 2.48
CA LEU A 219 -16.17 6.78 3.29
C LEU A 219 -16.89 6.45 4.61
N ALA A 220 -17.49 7.46 5.25
CA ALA A 220 -18.30 7.27 6.44
C ALA A 220 -19.55 6.39 6.18
N GLN A 221 -20.20 6.54 5.04
CA GLN A 221 -21.31 5.67 4.62
C GLN A 221 -20.85 4.23 4.41
N LEU A 222 -19.75 4.04 3.67
CA LEU A 222 -19.15 2.71 3.45
C LEU A 222 -18.77 2.04 4.77
N CYS A 223 -18.17 2.76 5.72
CA CYS A 223 -17.85 2.27 7.05
C CYS A 223 -19.09 1.81 7.84
N LYS A 224 -20.23 2.42 7.63
CA LYS A 224 -21.53 2.03 8.23
C LYS A 224 -22.22 0.87 7.48
N GLY A 225 -21.56 0.31 6.46
CA GLY A 225 -22.11 -0.77 5.63
C GLY A 225 -23.12 -0.31 4.59
N SER A 226 -23.27 1.00 4.36
CA SER A 226 -24.10 1.51 3.26
C SER A 226 -23.40 1.32 1.93
N LYS A 227 -24.18 1.24 0.85
CA LYS A 227 -23.67 1.12 -0.53
C LYS A 227 -24.02 2.41 -1.30
N PRO A 228 -23.13 3.43 -1.29
CA PRO A 228 -23.31 4.59 -2.13
C PRO A 228 -23.29 4.19 -3.61
N GLU A 229 -24.18 4.73 -4.42
CA GLU A 229 -24.19 4.46 -5.85
C GLU A 229 -23.05 5.23 -6.53
N PRO A 230 -22.22 4.54 -7.36
CA PRO A 230 -21.20 5.20 -8.14
C PRO A 230 -21.84 6.03 -9.27
N ALA A 231 -21.25 7.19 -9.57
CA ALA A 231 -21.75 8.09 -10.62
C ALA A 231 -21.68 7.50 -12.05
N SER A 232 -20.87 6.46 -12.25
CA SER A 232 -20.65 5.77 -13.53
C SER A 232 -20.22 4.33 -13.29
N LYS A 233 -20.02 3.54 -14.35
CA LYS A 233 -19.51 2.16 -14.23
C LYS A 233 -18.04 2.10 -13.83
N THR A 234 -17.29 3.12 -14.20
CA THR A 234 -15.84 3.20 -14.04
C THR A 234 -15.39 4.59 -13.62
N SER A 235 -14.26 4.69 -12.95
CA SER A 235 -13.59 5.94 -12.60
C SER A 235 -12.07 5.77 -12.69
N MET A 236 -11.41 6.67 -13.39
CA MET A 236 -9.96 6.80 -13.36
C MET A 236 -9.59 8.09 -12.63
N LYS A 237 -8.63 8.00 -11.71
CA LYS A 237 -8.10 9.15 -10.96
C LYS A 237 -6.58 9.09 -10.95
N GLU A 238 -5.99 10.24 -11.19
CA GLU A 238 -4.58 10.47 -10.91
C GLU A 238 -4.42 10.78 -9.43
N LEU A 239 -3.50 10.09 -8.79
CA LEU A 239 -3.09 10.28 -7.40
C LEU A 239 -1.61 10.59 -7.38
N VAL A 240 -1.24 11.63 -6.63
CA VAL A 240 0.17 12.04 -6.51
C VAL A 240 0.63 11.75 -5.09
N SER A 241 1.68 10.93 -4.96
CA SER A 241 2.29 10.60 -3.69
C SER A 241 2.96 11.82 -3.04
N ILE A 242 3.34 11.73 -1.77
CA ILE A 242 4.00 12.82 -1.07
C ILE A 242 5.37 13.17 -1.70
N GLY A 243 6.05 12.21 -2.31
CA GLY A 243 7.30 12.37 -3.05
C GLY A 243 7.11 12.81 -4.51
N GLY A 244 5.87 13.07 -4.97
CA GLY A 244 5.57 13.54 -6.32
C GLY A 244 5.44 12.44 -7.38
N ASN A 245 5.44 11.16 -6.98
CA ASN A 245 5.22 10.07 -7.93
C ASN A 245 3.73 9.95 -8.30
N THR A 246 3.45 9.78 -9.59
CA THR A 246 2.09 9.63 -10.10
C THR A 246 1.65 8.18 -10.12
N PHE A 247 0.44 7.95 -9.58
CA PHE A 247 -0.28 6.68 -9.62
C PHE A 247 -1.66 6.88 -10.25
N LEU A 248 -2.01 6.06 -11.23
CA LEU A 248 -3.35 6.06 -11.84
C LEU A 248 -4.21 4.99 -11.16
N SER A 249 -5.27 5.42 -10.49
CA SER A 249 -6.25 4.51 -9.89
C SER A 249 -7.39 4.25 -10.87
N PHE A 250 -7.50 3.02 -11.34
CA PHE A 250 -8.62 2.51 -12.14
C PHE A 250 -9.60 1.80 -11.23
N ALA A 251 -10.80 2.31 -11.11
CA ALA A 251 -11.87 1.75 -10.28
C ALA A 251 -13.08 1.36 -11.13
N LYS A 252 -13.48 0.09 -11.08
CA LYS A 252 -14.70 -0.39 -11.69
C LYS A 252 -15.74 -0.82 -10.65
N SER A 253 -16.99 -0.53 -10.91
CA SER A 253 -18.11 -1.08 -10.16
C SER A 253 -18.58 -2.42 -10.75
N GLU A 254 -19.45 -3.12 -10.04
CA GLU A 254 -20.09 -4.34 -10.53
C GLU A 254 -20.92 -4.13 -11.83
N HIS A 255 -21.27 -2.88 -12.13
CA HIS A 255 -22.02 -2.52 -13.33
C HIS A 255 -21.18 -2.54 -14.64
N LEU A 256 -19.84 -2.51 -14.54
CA LEU A 256 -19.00 -2.88 -15.65
C LEU A 256 -18.86 -4.40 -15.67
N VAL A 257 -19.65 -5.04 -16.53
CA VAL A 257 -19.61 -6.50 -16.71
C VAL A 257 -18.55 -6.83 -17.76
N ASP A 258 -17.27 -6.64 -17.39
CA ASP A 258 -16.14 -6.91 -18.25
C ASP A 258 -14.88 -7.20 -17.45
N ASP A 259 -13.88 -7.82 -18.11
CA ASP A 259 -12.51 -7.94 -17.61
C ASP A 259 -11.84 -6.56 -17.60
N ILE A 260 -11.45 -6.10 -16.44
CA ILE A 260 -10.86 -4.76 -16.27
C ILE A 260 -9.61 -4.56 -17.13
N TYR A 261 -8.82 -5.62 -17.33
CA TYR A 261 -7.58 -5.56 -18.11
C TYR A 261 -7.87 -5.41 -19.60
N THR A 262 -8.71 -6.30 -20.15
CA THR A 262 -9.02 -6.36 -21.58
C THR A 262 -9.99 -5.27 -22.01
N GLY A 263 -11.10 -5.13 -21.30
CA GLY A 263 -12.19 -4.23 -21.69
C GLY A 263 -11.91 -2.77 -21.36
N TRP A 264 -10.89 -2.48 -20.53
CA TRP A 264 -10.65 -1.09 -20.14
C TRP A 264 -9.18 -0.69 -20.12
N VAL A 265 -8.35 -1.24 -19.21
CA VAL A 265 -7.01 -0.68 -18.93
C VAL A 265 -6.06 -0.77 -20.13
N ALA A 266 -6.01 -1.91 -20.83
CA ALA A 266 -5.18 -2.07 -22.01
C ALA A 266 -5.54 -1.04 -23.10
N GLN A 267 -6.82 -0.84 -23.36
CA GLN A 267 -7.32 0.09 -24.38
C GLN A 267 -7.11 1.54 -23.95
N ALA A 268 -7.41 1.90 -22.70
CA ALA A 268 -7.29 3.26 -22.17
C ALA A 268 -5.83 3.76 -22.12
N LEU A 269 -4.88 2.86 -21.84
CA LEU A 269 -3.46 3.18 -21.77
C LEU A 269 -2.70 2.86 -23.07
N ASP A 270 -3.42 2.40 -24.09
CA ASP A 270 -2.85 2.03 -25.39
C ASP A 270 -1.65 1.10 -25.28
N ALA A 271 -1.78 0.02 -24.48
CA ALA A 271 -0.69 -0.91 -24.18
C ALA A 271 -1.15 -2.37 -24.22
N ASP A 272 -0.39 -3.22 -24.89
CA ASP A 272 -0.51 -4.66 -24.73
C ASP A 272 -0.02 -5.05 -23.33
N LEU A 273 -0.77 -5.91 -22.63
CA LEU A 273 -0.52 -6.25 -21.23
C LEU A 273 -0.15 -7.73 -21.06
N LEU A 274 0.88 -7.98 -20.26
CA LEU A 274 1.17 -9.26 -19.64
C LEU A 274 0.56 -9.26 -18.24
N VAL A 275 -0.39 -10.16 -17.98
CA VAL A 275 -1.19 -10.13 -16.75
C VAL A 275 -0.96 -11.38 -15.91
N GLN A 276 -0.54 -11.15 -14.67
CA GLN A 276 -0.61 -12.13 -13.60
C GLN A 276 -1.93 -11.97 -12.87
N SER A 277 -2.69 -13.04 -12.80
CA SER A 277 -3.83 -13.18 -11.91
C SER A 277 -3.96 -14.63 -11.49
N TRP A 278 -4.55 -14.90 -10.33
CA TRP A 278 -4.70 -16.28 -9.85
C TRP A 278 -5.55 -17.12 -10.81
N GLN A 279 -4.87 -17.93 -11.63
CA GLN A 279 -5.49 -18.67 -12.73
C GLN A 279 -5.88 -20.07 -12.28
N ARG A 280 -7.09 -20.21 -11.73
CA ARG A 280 -7.64 -21.53 -11.40
C ARG A 280 -8.13 -22.22 -12.67
N GLN A 281 -7.80 -23.52 -12.80
CA GLN A 281 -8.31 -24.33 -13.93
C GLN A 281 -9.82 -24.29 -14.01
N GLY A 282 -10.34 -24.13 -15.22
CA GLY A 282 -11.77 -24.14 -15.53
C GLY A 282 -12.52 -22.81 -15.35
N TRP A 283 -11.91 -21.78 -14.74
CA TRP A 283 -12.57 -20.47 -14.47
C TRP A 283 -11.81 -19.27 -15.05
N LYS A 284 -10.56 -19.47 -15.47
CA LYS A 284 -9.73 -18.40 -16.02
C LYS A 284 -10.23 -17.93 -17.39
N LEU A 285 -10.11 -16.64 -17.64
CA LEU A 285 -10.26 -16.10 -18.99
C LEU A 285 -8.97 -16.40 -19.79
N PRO A 286 -9.07 -16.81 -21.06
CA PRO A 286 -7.90 -17.00 -21.92
C PRO A 286 -7.21 -15.66 -22.21
N SER A 287 -6.00 -15.72 -22.77
CA SER A 287 -5.39 -14.56 -23.43
C SER A 287 -6.36 -13.99 -24.47
N ASN A 288 -6.44 -12.67 -24.58
CA ASN A 288 -7.39 -12.00 -25.46
C ASN A 288 -6.65 -11.10 -26.46
N CYS A 289 -6.76 -11.45 -27.74
CA CYS A 289 -6.14 -10.73 -28.86
C CYS A 289 -7.17 -10.24 -29.87
N SER A 290 -8.44 -10.17 -29.47
CA SER A 290 -9.54 -9.73 -30.35
C SER A 290 -9.73 -8.21 -30.39
N LEU A 291 -9.14 -7.49 -29.44
CA LEU A 291 -9.19 -6.02 -29.36
C LEU A 291 -7.88 -5.40 -29.85
N PRO A 292 -7.85 -4.09 -30.16
CA PRO A 292 -6.65 -3.41 -30.65
C PRO A 292 -5.43 -3.54 -29.73
N LYS A 293 -5.65 -3.63 -28.43
CA LYS A 293 -4.62 -3.94 -27.43
C LYS A 293 -4.88 -5.30 -26.80
N HIS A 294 -3.85 -6.10 -26.78
CA HIS A 294 -3.91 -7.49 -26.38
C HIS A 294 -3.65 -7.65 -24.87
N VAL A 295 -4.21 -8.71 -24.31
CA VAL A 295 -4.00 -9.08 -22.90
C VAL A 295 -3.63 -10.56 -22.84
N MET A 296 -2.40 -10.83 -22.42
CA MET A 296 -1.81 -12.18 -22.39
C MET A 296 -1.59 -12.63 -20.96
N ASN A 297 -1.87 -13.91 -20.69
CA ASN A 297 -1.76 -14.49 -19.36
C ASN A 297 -0.33 -14.95 -19.07
N ILE A 298 0.25 -14.44 -17.98
CA ILE A 298 1.51 -14.97 -17.45
C ILE A 298 1.28 -16.35 -16.86
N GLN A 299 2.18 -17.29 -17.14
CA GLN A 299 2.10 -18.68 -16.70
C GLN A 299 3.22 -19.05 -15.72
N ARG A 300 4.41 -18.42 -15.85
CA ARG A 300 5.53 -18.60 -14.93
C ARG A 300 6.17 -17.27 -14.57
N ILE A 301 6.62 -17.20 -13.32
CA ILE A 301 7.15 -15.99 -12.70
C ILE A 301 8.49 -16.32 -12.07
N GLN A 302 9.51 -15.55 -12.42
CA GLN A 302 10.88 -15.62 -11.90
C GLN A 302 11.34 -14.25 -11.39
N PRO A 303 10.97 -13.86 -10.17
CA PRO A 303 11.29 -12.54 -9.66
C PRO A 303 12.75 -12.39 -9.21
N SER A 304 13.48 -13.51 -9.08
CA SER A 304 14.93 -13.57 -8.85
C SER A 304 15.49 -14.84 -9.49
N GLU A 305 16.80 -14.90 -9.69
CA GLU A 305 17.47 -16.06 -10.31
C GLU A 305 17.18 -17.38 -9.59
N SER A 306 17.00 -17.34 -8.28
CA SER A 306 16.80 -18.54 -7.44
C SER A 306 15.32 -18.89 -7.21
N VAL A 307 14.37 -18.07 -7.66
CA VAL A 307 12.93 -18.27 -7.34
C VAL A 307 12.11 -18.34 -8.61
N LEU A 308 11.55 -19.50 -8.90
CA LEU A 308 10.68 -19.76 -10.05
C LEU A 308 9.40 -20.45 -9.58
N PHE A 309 8.23 -19.99 -10.02
CA PHE A 309 6.94 -20.59 -9.69
C PHE A 309 5.90 -20.38 -10.78
N HIS A 310 4.88 -21.23 -10.74
CA HIS A 310 3.75 -21.11 -11.66
C HIS A 310 2.74 -20.06 -11.18
N SER A 311 2.08 -19.41 -12.12
CA SER A 311 1.01 -18.44 -11.89
C SER A 311 -0.13 -18.97 -10.99
N TYR A 312 -0.46 -20.26 -11.05
CA TYR A 312 -1.49 -20.85 -10.18
C TYR A 312 -1.08 -20.95 -8.70
N ASN A 313 0.22 -20.83 -8.39
CA ASN A 313 0.74 -20.73 -7.02
C ASN A 313 0.81 -19.27 -6.54
N ASP A 314 0.35 -18.32 -7.34
CA ASP A 314 0.44 -16.90 -7.06
C ASP A 314 -0.95 -16.25 -7.07
N HIS A 315 -1.35 -15.73 -5.91
CA HIS A 315 -2.62 -15.06 -5.69
C HIS A 315 -2.54 -13.54 -5.88
N SER A 316 -1.37 -13.03 -6.28
CA SER A 316 -1.19 -11.63 -6.64
C SER A 316 -1.92 -11.28 -7.95
N LYS A 317 -2.23 -10.00 -8.15
CA LYS A 317 -2.83 -9.48 -9.37
C LYS A 317 -2.02 -8.27 -9.80
N TRP A 318 -1.36 -8.40 -10.91
CA TRP A 318 -0.58 -7.31 -11.48
C TRP A 318 -0.47 -7.46 -13.00
N CYS A 319 -0.18 -6.40 -13.67
CA CYS A 319 0.18 -6.45 -15.07
C CYS A 319 1.31 -5.46 -15.39
N VAL A 320 1.99 -5.77 -16.49
CA VAL A 320 3.01 -4.90 -17.08
C VAL A 320 2.74 -4.73 -18.56
N SER A 321 3.14 -3.59 -19.15
CA SER A 321 3.18 -3.48 -20.61
C SER A 321 4.12 -4.52 -21.19
N GLN A 322 3.72 -5.11 -22.31
CA GLN A 322 4.55 -6.09 -23.02
C GLN A 322 5.84 -5.43 -23.53
N THR A 323 5.71 -4.26 -24.14
CA THR A 323 6.83 -3.49 -24.68
C THR A 323 7.47 -2.60 -23.62
N TYR A 324 8.78 -2.38 -23.74
CA TYR A 324 9.58 -1.61 -22.78
C TYR A 324 9.38 -0.10 -22.87
N GLU A 325 8.82 0.40 -23.97
CA GLU A 325 8.62 1.85 -24.19
C GLU A 325 7.56 2.43 -23.24
N LYS A 326 6.51 1.67 -22.93
CA LYS A 326 5.42 2.16 -22.07
C LYS A 326 5.76 2.16 -20.58
N GLN A 327 6.64 1.27 -20.13
CA GLN A 327 7.06 1.12 -18.72
C GLN A 327 5.91 1.09 -17.72
N LEU A 328 4.76 0.55 -18.14
CA LEU A 328 3.55 0.49 -17.32
C LEU A 328 3.57 -0.72 -16.38
N THR A 329 3.26 -0.51 -15.12
CA THR A 329 2.97 -1.57 -14.14
C THR A 329 1.70 -1.22 -13.37
N CYS A 330 0.79 -2.19 -13.22
CA CYS A 330 -0.40 -2.05 -12.38
C CYS A 330 -0.45 -3.18 -11.36
N LEU A 331 -0.83 -2.87 -10.12
CA LEU A 331 -1.18 -3.83 -9.07
C LEU A 331 -2.68 -3.71 -8.77
N GLY A 332 -3.35 -4.83 -8.48
CA GLY A 332 -4.78 -4.78 -8.34
C GLY A 332 -5.43 -5.91 -7.56
N ASP A 333 -6.74 -5.92 -7.67
CA ASP A 333 -7.65 -6.73 -6.88
C ASP A 333 -8.25 -7.91 -7.66
N LEU A 334 -8.55 -7.70 -8.95
CA LEU A 334 -9.41 -8.59 -9.72
C LEU A 334 -8.62 -9.65 -10.48
N ASN A 335 -9.06 -10.90 -10.38
CA ASN A 335 -8.58 -11.98 -11.25
C ASN A 335 -9.20 -11.86 -12.63
N ARG A 336 -8.53 -12.42 -13.64
CA ARG A 336 -9.10 -12.66 -14.95
C ARG A 336 -9.94 -13.95 -14.91
N GLU A 337 -11.14 -13.83 -14.32
CA GLU A 337 -12.14 -14.90 -14.17
C GLU A 337 -13.55 -14.36 -14.50
N VAL A 338 -14.39 -15.18 -15.10
CA VAL A 338 -15.78 -14.84 -15.47
C VAL A 338 -16.56 -14.32 -14.25
N SER A 339 -16.37 -14.94 -13.08
CA SER A 339 -17.05 -14.54 -11.86
C SER A 339 -16.69 -13.12 -11.41
N GLN A 340 -15.47 -12.65 -11.69
CA GLN A 340 -14.97 -11.35 -11.26
C GLN A 340 -15.25 -10.22 -12.27
N MET A 341 -15.75 -10.53 -13.45
CA MET A 341 -16.25 -9.53 -14.39
C MET A 341 -17.40 -8.69 -13.77
N ARG A 342 -18.16 -9.27 -12.82
CA ARG A 342 -19.28 -8.63 -12.13
C ARG A 342 -18.92 -8.15 -10.70
N CYS A 343 -17.62 -8.08 -10.36
CA CYS A 343 -17.19 -7.57 -9.06
C CYS A 343 -16.68 -6.13 -9.16
N GLY A 344 -16.91 -5.34 -8.12
CA GLY A 344 -16.18 -4.10 -7.91
C GLY A 344 -14.73 -4.39 -7.55
N GLY A 345 -13.83 -3.48 -7.88
CA GLY A 345 -12.39 -3.57 -7.63
C GLY A 345 -11.60 -2.68 -8.58
N GLY A 346 -10.28 -2.75 -8.53
CA GLY A 346 -9.47 -1.88 -9.37
C GLY A 346 -8.03 -2.27 -9.52
N LEU A 347 -7.31 -1.34 -10.14
CA LEU A 347 -5.88 -1.38 -10.38
C LEU A 347 -5.27 -0.02 -10.00
N ILE A 348 -4.06 -0.06 -9.46
CA ILE A 348 -3.23 1.12 -9.27
C ILE A 348 -2.02 0.96 -10.16
N CYS A 349 -1.87 1.88 -11.12
CA CYS A 349 -0.87 1.83 -12.16
C CYS A 349 0.17 2.93 -11.97
N THR A 350 1.42 2.63 -12.32
CA THR A 350 2.53 3.60 -12.35
C THR A 350 3.37 3.38 -13.60
N PHE A 351 4.06 4.43 -14.04
CA PHE A 351 5.05 4.41 -15.11
C PHE A 351 6.48 4.51 -14.55
N ASN A 352 6.67 4.17 -13.27
CA ASN A 352 7.99 4.19 -12.64
C ASN A 352 8.89 3.11 -13.25
N PRO A 353 10.07 3.48 -13.82
CA PRO A 353 10.95 2.54 -14.52
C PRO A 353 11.48 1.41 -13.61
N SER A 354 11.81 1.70 -12.34
CA SER A 354 12.32 0.69 -11.40
C SER A 354 11.24 -0.36 -11.09
N VAL A 355 9.99 0.09 -10.86
CA VAL A 355 8.84 -0.81 -10.66
C VAL A 355 8.60 -1.64 -11.92
N TYR A 356 8.57 -1.00 -13.09
CA TYR A 356 8.37 -1.71 -14.36
C TYR A 356 9.44 -2.78 -14.59
N ASN A 357 10.71 -2.42 -14.46
CA ASN A 357 11.82 -3.36 -14.68
C ASN A 357 11.76 -4.52 -13.70
N ALA A 358 11.42 -4.28 -12.44
CA ALA A 358 11.28 -5.31 -11.41
C ALA A 358 10.20 -6.35 -11.76
N PHE A 359 9.01 -5.90 -12.17
CA PHE A 359 7.91 -6.79 -12.55
C PHE A 359 8.07 -7.39 -13.96
N ARG A 360 8.56 -6.61 -14.94
CA ARG A 360 8.72 -7.09 -16.32
C ARG A 360 9.75 -8.20 -16.43
N ARG A 361 10.86 -8.09 -15.70
CA ARG A 361 11.89 -9.13 -15.63
C ARG A 361 11.42 -10.38 -14.90
N ALA A 362 10.44 -10.26 -14.02
CA ALA A 362 9.85 -11.40 -13.33
C ALA A 362 8.96 -12.27 -14.25
N VAL A 363 8.58 -11.78 -15.42
CA VAL A 363 7.82 -12.59 -16.40
C VAL A 363 8.76 -13.55 -17.10
N ASP A 364 8.72 -14.84 -16.69
CA ASP A 364 9.52 -15.90 -17.30
C ASP A 364 8.83 -16.46 -18.54
N TRP A 365 7.51 -16.77 -18.43
CA TRP A 365 6.74 -17.27 -19.55
C TRP A 365 5.28 -16.82 -19.50
N TYR A 366 4.71 -16.53 -20.66
CA TYR A 366 3.32 -16.13 -20.83
C TYR A 366 2.70 -16.80 -22.07
N GLU A 367 1.38 -16.99 -22.03
CA GLU A 367 0.60 -17.51 -23.15
C GLU A 367 0.32 -16.37 -24.14
N GLY A 368 0.96 -16.42 -25.30
CA GLY A 368 0.76 -15.45 -26.38
C GLY A 368 -0.60 -15.57 -27.07
N CYS A 369 -0.79 -14.77 -28.09
CA CYS A 369 -1.95 -14.85 -28.99
C CYS A 369 -1.80 -16.04 -29.99
#